data_c2c428aa4c8dba8afbce48f9c0f4cdee
#
_entry.id   c2c428aa4c8dba8afbce48f9c0f4cdee
#
_cell.length_a   1.000
_cell.length_b   1.000
_cell.length_c   1.000
_cell.angle_alpha   90.00
_cell.angle_beta   90.00
_cell.angle_gamma   90.00
#
_symmetry.space_group_name_H-M   'P 1'
#
loop_
_entity.id
_entity.type
_entity.pdbx_description
1 polymer ?
#
loop_
_entity_poly.entity_id
_entity_poly.type
_entity_poly.pdbx_seq_one_letter_code
_entity_poly.pdbx_strand_id
1 'polypeptide(L)'
;MNDEYLNTTIFIIHRSTFITQHLSGVHMAENEMRTFAEFWPFYVREHSLPATRALHAAGTITGTALFVALAATGRWRWLPVALVPGYAAAWVSHFFIEHNRPATFKHPLWSFIGDYKMVTLMLSGRMSAEVARAREHQSATAQEV
;
A
#
# COMPACT_ATOMS: atom_id res chain seq x y z
N MET A 1 46.22 -10.84 11.83
CA MET A 1 44.85 -10.61 11.29
C MET A 1 44.24 -9.65 12.28
N ASN A 2 43.99 -8.38 11.86
CA ASN A 2 43.64 -7.30 12.79
C ASN A 2 42.25 -7.44 13.34
N ASP A 3 42.07 -7.23 14.64
CA ASP A 3 40.77 -7.28 15.35
C ASP A 3 39.74 -6.31 14.76
N GLU A 4 40.18 -5.27 14.10
CA GLU A 4 39.36 -4.29 13.41
C GLU A 4 38.66 -4.87 12.19
N TYR A 5 39.28 -5.76 11.42
CA TYR A 5 38.66 -6.47 10.30
C TYR A 5 37.62 -7.49 10.77
N LEU A 6 37.89 -8.18 11.88
CA LEU A 6 36.98 -9.12 12.50
C LEU A 6 35.69 -8.40 12.99
N ASN A 7 35.85 -7.28 13.69
CA ASN A 7 34.74 -6.49 14.19
C ASN A 7 33.88 -5.90 13.07
N THR A 8 34.51 -5.40 12.00
CA THR A 8 33.79 -4.87 10.82
C THR A 8 33.03 -5.99 10.09
N THR A 9 33.64 -7.16 9.93
CA THR A 9 33.00 -8.31 9.27
C THR A 9 31.84 -8.83 10.10
N ILE A 10 31.97 -8.95 11.41
CA ILE A 10 30.90 -9.37 12.32
C ILE A 10 29.74 -8.35 12.28
N PHE A 11 30.03 -7.06 12.28
CA PHE A 11 29.02 -6.00 12.20
C PHE A 11 28.25 -6.05 10.87
N ILE A 12 28.92 -6.28 9.73
CA ILE A 12 28.26 -6.41 8.42
C ILE A 12 27.37 -7.66 8.38
N ILE A 13 27.86 -8.79 8.89
CA ILE A 13 27.07 -10.04 8.94
C ILE A 13 25.85 -9.87 9.83
N HIS A 14 25.98 -9.29 11.02
CA HIS A 14 24.84 -9.04 11.92
C HIS A 14 23.79 -8.11 11.28
N ARG A 15 24.26 -7.04 10.62
CA ARG A 15 23.37 -6.11 9.93
C ARG A 15 22.66 -6.76 8.74
N SER A 16 23.37 -7.58 7.98
CA SER A 16 22.77 -8.32 6.85
C SER A 16 21.76 -9.35 7.32
N THR A 17 22.05 -10.10 8.39
CA THR A 17 21.16 -11.10 8.96
C THR A 17 19.91 -10.42 9.55
N PHE A 18 20.07 -9.30 10.25
CA PHE A 18 18.95 -8.53 10.80
C PHE A 18 18.05 -7.99 9.70
N ILE A 19 18.60 -7.42 8.62
CA ILE A 19 17.85 -6.92 7.47
C ILE A 19 17.11 -8.08 6.79
N THR A 20 17.75 -9.22 6.59
CA THR A 20 17.13 -10.39 5.94
C THR A 20 16.00 -10.96 6.79
N GLN A 21 16.16 -11.07 8.09
CA GLN A 21 15.11 -11.54 9.02
C GLN A 21 13.94 -10.56 9.09
N HIS A 22 14.23 -9.25 9.12
CA HIS A 22 13.19 -8.22 9.14
C HIS A 22 12.38 -8.20 7.85
N LEU A 23 13.04 -8.27 6.69
CA LEU A 23 12.37 -8.38 5.39
C LEU A 23 11.56 -9.68 5.26
N SER A 24 12.07 -10.80 5.76
CA SER A 24 11.34 -12.07 5.77
C SER A 24 10.11 -12.02 6.67
N GLY A 25 10.22 -11.42 7.85
CA GLY A 25 9.10 -11.23 8.78
C GLY A 25 8.00 -10.34 8.20
N VAL A 26 8.36 -9.25 7.54
CA VAL A 26 7.41 -8.36 6.86
C VAL A 26 6.70 -9.08 5.71
N HIS A 27 7.43 -9.86 4.89
CA HIS A 27 6.84 -10.64 3.81
C HIS A 27 5.93 -11.78 4.29
N MET A 28 6.29 -12.42 5.41
CA MET A 28 5.46 -13.49 6.01
C MET A 28 4.15 -12.91 6.55
N ALA A 29 4.21 -11.82 7.31
CA ALA A 29 3.02 -11.13 7.83
C ALA A 29 2.08 -10.64 6.70
N GLU A 30 2.63 -10.20 5.58
CA GLU A 30 1.84 -9.74 4.42
C GLU A 30 1.08 -10.89 3.73
N ASN A 31 1.66 -12.10 3.68
CA ASN A 31 1.02 -13.28 3.10
C ASN A 31 -0.04 -13.93 4.03
N GLU A 32 -0.02 -13.61 5.31
CA GLU A 32 -0.92 -14.18 6.32
C GLU A 32 -2.18 -13.36 6.59
N MET A 33 -2.31 -12.15 5.99
CA MET A 33 -3.51 -11.34 6.16
C MET A 33 -4.75 -12.06 5.62
N ARG A 34 -5.70 -12.36 6.52
CA ARG A 34 -6.92 -13.12 6.22
C ARG A 34 -8.17 -12.26 6.20
N THR A 35 -8.08 -11.04 6.75
CA THR A 35 -9.21 -10.12 6.86
C THR A 35 -8.87 -8.74 6.32
N PHE A 36 -9.89 -8.01 5.89
CA PHE A 36 -9.72 -6.62 5.47
C PHE A 36 -9.27 -5.72 6.63
N ALA A 37 -9.61 -6.06 7.87
CA ALA A 37 -9.17 -5.31 9.06
C ALA A 37 -7.65 -5.40 9.28
N GLU A 38 -7.05 -6.57 9.03
CA GLU A 38 -5.60 -6.77 9.05
C GLU A 38 -4.91 -6.10 7.86
N PHE A 39 -5.53 -6.16 6.68
CA PHE A 39 -5.03 -5.55 5.45
C PHE A 39 -5.04 -4.02 5.51
N TRP A 40 -6.03 -3.39 6.15
CA TRP A 40 -6.21 -1.94 6.10
C TRP A 40 -5.02 -1.13 6.65
N PRO A 41 -4.42 -1.44 7.82
CA PRO A 41 -3.22 -0.76 8.31
C PRO A 41 -2.03 -0.91 7.35
N PHE A 42 -1.85 -2.09 6.75
CA PHE A 42 -0.83 -2.32 5.73
C PHE A 42 -1.09 -1.43 4.50
N TYR A 43 -2.32 -1.42 3.96
CA TYR A 43 -2.72 -0.60 2.83
C TYR A 43 -2.44 0.90 3.07
N VAL A 44 -2.76 1.41 4.27
CA VAL A 44 -2.51 2.82 4.64
C VAL A 44 -1.02 3.15 4.67
N ARG A 45 -0.17 2.23 5.13
CA ARG A 45 1.28 2.43 5.12
C ARG A 45 1.85 2.48 3.69
N GLU A 46 1.38 1.60 2.82
CA GLU A 46 1.77 1.59 1.40
C GLU A 46 1.32 2.86 0.63
N HIS A 47 0.41 3.64 1.22
CA HIS A 47 -0.09 4.92 0.72
C HIS A 47 0.27 6.08 1.66
N SER A 48 1.53 6.10 2.13
CA SER A 48 2.00 7.03 3.17
C SER A 48 2.08 8.48 2.71
N LEU A 49 2.33 8.70 1.41
CA LEU A 49 2.49 10.02 0.83
C LEU A 49 1.15 10.63 0.38
N PRO A 50 0.90 11.93 0.64
CA PRO A 50 -0.31 12.60 0.20
C PRO A 50 -0.51 12.58 -1.33
N ALA A 51 0.58 12.65 -2.09
CA ALA A 51 0.55 12.61 -3.55
C ALA A 51 0.03 11.28 -4.08
N THR A 52 0.46 10.15 -3.49
CA THR A 52 -0.04 8.81 -3.79
C THR A 52 -1.54 8.72 -3.56
N ARG A 53 -2.00 9.15 -2.38
CA ARG A 53 -3.42 9.15 -2.05
C ARG A 53 -4.26 10.01 -2.97
N ALA A 54 -3.75 11.19 -3.36
CA ALA A 54 -4.44 12.06 -4.31
C ALA A 54 -4.57 11.42 -5.70
N LEU A 55 -3.51 10.75 -6.16
CA LEU A 55 -3.52 10.06 -7.46
C LEU A 55 -4.49 8.88 -7.46
N HIS A 56 -4.49 8.06 -6.41
CA HIS A 56 -5.47 6.98 -6.22
C HIS A 56 -6.91 7.51 -6.18
N ALA A 57 -7.16 8.60 -5.43
CA ALA A 57 -8.48 9.21 -5.37
C ALA A 57 -8.93 9.70 -6.75
N ALA A 58 -8.05 10.37 -7.50
CA ALA A 58 -8.35 10.82 -8.86
C ALA A 58 -8.65 9.63 -9.79
N GLY A 59 -7.84 8.56 -9.75
CA GLY A 59 -8.06 7.35 -10.54
C GLY A 59 -9.37 6.64 -10.20
N THR A 60 -9.67 6.48 -8.91
CA THR A 60 -10.91 5.85 -8.42
C THR A 60 -12.15 6.65 -8.80
N ILE A 61 -12.13 7.97 -8.63
CA ILE A 61 -13.26 8.85 -8.99
C ILE A 61 -13.47 8.83 -10.51
N THR A 62 -12.40 8.95 -11.30
CA THR A 62 -12.48 8.92 -12.77
C THR A 62 -12.98 7.57 -13.27
N GLY A 63 -12.48 6.47 -12.73
CA GLY A 63 -12.94 5.13 -13.06
C GLY A 63 -14.42 4.92 -12.72
N THR A 64 -14.85 5.38 -11.54
CA THR A 64 -16.26 5.31 -11.13
C THR A 64 -17.16 6.15 -12.05
N ALA A 65 -16.78 7.37 -12.37
CA ALA A 65 -17.52 8.22 -13.29
C ALA A 65 -17.65 7.58 -14.68
N LEU A 66 -16.56 7.00 -15.19
CA LEU A 66 -16.56 6.30 -16.47
C LEU A 66 -17.44 5.05 -16.43
N PHE A 67 -17.39 4.28 -15.33
CA PHE A 67 -18.27 3.12 -15.13
C PHE A 67 -19.75 3.51 -15.20
N VAL A 68 -20.13 4.55 -14.45
CA VAL A 68 -21.52 5.05 -14.43
C VAL A 68 -21.95 5.54 -15.81
N ALA A 69 -21.10 6.30 -16.52
CA ALA A 69 -21.40 6.80 -17.87
C ALA A 69 -21.59 5.65 -18.88
N LEU A 70 -20.71 4.64 -18.86
CA LEU A 70 -20.83 3.48 -19.73
C LEU A 70 -22.08 2.65 -19.44
N ALA A 71 -22.39 2.44 -18.16
CA ALA A 71 -23.60 1.72 -17.74
C ALA A 71 -24.88 2.49 -18.15
N ALA A 72 -24.95 3.79 -17.89
CA ALA A 72 -26.09 4.64 -18.22
C ALA A 72 -26.35 4.73 -19.75
N THR A 73 -25.30 4.60 -20.55
CA THR A 73 -25.40 4.61 -22.02
C THR A 73 -25.57 3.22 -22.65
N GLY A 74 -25.71 2.17 -21.83
CA GLY A 74 -25.88 0.79 -22.31
C GLY A 74 -24.64 0.19 -22.95
N ARG A 75 -23.46 0.78 -22.73
CA ARG A 75 -22.18 0.33 -23.33
C ARG A 75 -21.50 -0.75 -22.49
N TRP A 76 -22.23 -1.77 -22.11
CA TRP A 76 -21.82 -2.81 -21.16
C TRP A 76 -20.51 -3.51 -21.48
N ARG A 77 -20.23 -3.75 -22.76
CA ARG A 77 -18.96 -4.38 -23.23
C ARG A 77 -17.72 -3.55 -22.88
N TRP A 78 -17.88 -2.25 -22.62
CA TRP A 78 -16.78 -1.33 -22.32
C TRP A 78 -16.58 -1.12 -20.82
N LEU A 79 -17.41 -1.68 -19.94
CA LEU A 79 -17.29 -1.52 -18.50
C LEU A 79 -15.88 -1.87 -17.95
N PRO A 80 -15.15 -2.91 -18.45
CA PRO A 80 -13.81 -3.18 -17.98
C PRO A 80 -12.82 -2.02 -18.18
N VAL A 81 -13.05 -1.14 -19.18
CA VAL A 81 -12.21 0.05 -19.42
C VAL A 81 -12.26 1.03 -18.25
N ALA A 82 -13.34 1.03 -17.46
CA ALA A 82 -13.47 1.86 -16.28
C ALA A 82 -12.48 1.53 -15.15
N LEU A 83 -11.85 0.36 -15.19
CA LEU A 83 -10.78 -0.01 -14.26
C LEU A 83 -9.44 0.65 -14.60
N VAL A 84 -9.24 1.04 -15.87
CA VAL A 84 -7.95 1.57 -16.35
C VAL A 84 -7.48 2.80 -15.59
N PRO A 85 -8.30 3.83 -15.33
CA PRO A 85 -7.85 5.01 -14.59
C PRO A 85 -7.34 4.68 -13.18
N GLY A 86 -8.02 3.78 -12.45
CA GLY A 86 -7.62 3.33 -11.11
C GLY A 86 -6.29 2.58 -11.13
N TYR A 87 -6.15 1.59 -12.00
CA TYR A 87 -4.91 0.82 -12.11
C TYR A 87 -3.73 1.67 -12.61
N ALA A 88 -3.94 2.55 -13.59
CA ALA A 88 -2.89 3.45 -14.07
C ALA A 88 -2.41 4.39 -12.95
N ALA A 89 -3.33 4.99 -12.21
CA ALA A 89 -3.01 5.85 -11.07
C ALA A 89 -2.26 5.09 -9.97
N ALA A 90 -2.71 3.87 -9.65
CA ALA A 90 -2.05 2.99 -8.69
C ALA A 90 -0.60 2.67 -9.11
N TRP A 91 -0.40 2.22 -10.31
CA TRP A 91 0.94 1.86 -10.79
C TRP A 91 1.87 3.06 -10.86
N VAL A 92 1.40 4.20 -11.38
CA VAL A 92 2.20 5.42 -11.42
C VAL A 92 2.60 5.85 -10.01
N SER A 93 1.67 5.88 -9.07
CA SER A 93 1.96 6.34 -7.71
C SER A 93 2.91 5.39 -6.97
N HIS A 94 2.70 4.08 -7.05
CA HIS A 94 3.53 3.13 -6.35
C HIS A 94 4.95 3.03 -6.93
N PHE A 95 5.09 3.01 -8.25
CA PHE A 95 6.42 2.87 -8.86
C PHE A 95 7.24 4.16 -8.88
N PHE A 96 6.60 5.33 -9.05
CA PHE A 96 7.32 6.59 -9.25
C PHE A 96 7.28 7.54 -8.04
N ILE A 97 6.33 7.37 -7.10
CA ILE A 97 6.18 8.25 -5.94
C ILE A 97 6.54 7.53 -4.65
N GLU A 98 5.92 6.37 -4.36
CA GLU A 98 6.19 5.59 -3.14
C GLU A 98 7.44 4.71 -3.27
N HIS A 99 7.85 4.38 -4.50
CA HIS A 99 8.96 3.44 -4.79
C HIS A 99 8.75 2.06 -4.17
N ASN A 100 7.49 1.60 -4.10
CA ASN A 100 7.09 0.31 -3.57
C ASN A 100 6.26 -0.51 -4.58
N ARG A 101 5.80 -1.70 -4.15
CA ARG A 101 4.95 -2.55 -4.99
C ARG A 101 3.47 -2.36 -4.62
N PRO A 102 2.57 -2.22 -5.62
CA PRO A 102 1.14 -2.15 -5.35
C PRO A 102 0.63 -3.37 -4.58
N ALA A 103 -0.12 -3.15 -3.51
CA ALA A 103 -0.81 -4.20 -2.74
C ALA A 103 -1.78 -5.03 -3.60
N THR A 104 -2.24 -4.47 -4.71
CA THR A 104 -3.13 -5.08 -5.70
C THR A 104 -2.59 -6.40 -6.25
N PHE A 105 -1.27 -6.60 -6.31
CA PHE A 105 -0.70 -7.85 -6.81
C PHE A 105 -1.00 -9.07 -5.92
N LYS A 106 -1.17 -8.85 -4.61
CA LYS A 106 -1.47 -9.92 -3.65
C LYS A 106 -2.94 -9.93 -3.22
N HIS A 107 -3.55 -8.76 -3.07
CA HIS A 107 -4.90 -8.57 -2.53
C HIS A 107 -5.74 -7.65 -3.42
N PRO A 108 -6.08 -8.06 -4.67
CA PRO A 108 -6.73 -7.18 -5.64
C PRO A 108 -8.09 -6.67 -5.17
N LEU A 109 -8.92 -7.53 -4.57
CA LEU A 109 -10.24 -7.16 -4.08
C LEU A 109 -10.16 -6.21 -2.88
N TRP A 110 -9.25 -6.48 -1.94
CA TRP A 110 -9.07 -5.62 -0.77
C TRP A 110 -8.46 -4.27 -1.14
N SER A 111 -7.56 -4.22 -2.13
CA SER A 111 -7.02 -2.97 -2.66
C SER A 111 -8.15 -2.12 -3.28
N PHE A 112 -9.01 -2.74 -4.06
CA PHE A 112 -10.17 -2.07 -4.64
C PHE A 112 -11.10 -1.48 -3.56
N ILE A 113 -11.46 -2.27 -2.54
CA ILE A 113 -12.25 -1.80 -1.38
C ILE A 113 -11.49 -0.71 -0.61
N GLY A 114 -10.17 -0.88 -0.47
CA GLY A 114 -9.27 0.07 0.19
C GLY A 114 -9.27 1.44 -0.47
N ASP A 115 -9.24 1.49 -1.81
CA ASP A 115 -9.32 2.73 -2.58
C ASP A 115 -10.60 3.51 -2.28
N TYR A 116 -11.76 2.86 -2.28
CA TYR A 116 -13.03 3.51 -1.94
C TYR A 116 -13.09 3.98 -0.47
N LYS A 117 -12.59 3.17 0.46
CA LYS A 117 -12.49 3.57 1.87
C LYS A 117 -11.55 4.77 2.03
N MET A 118 -10.41 4.77 1.36
CA MET A 118 -9.46 5.87 1.38
C MET A 118 -10.07 7.16 0.83
N VAL A 119 -10.73 7.11 -0.33
CA VAL A 119 -11.44 8.26 -0.91
C VAL A 119 -12.47 8.82 0.07
N THR A 120 -13.28 7.95 0.68
CA THR A 120 -14.29 8.35 1.67
C THR A 120 -13.66 9.06 2.89
N LEU A 121 -12.54 8.54 3.39
CA LEU A 121 -11.80 9.14 4.49
C LEU A 121 -11.13 10.46 4.11
N MET A 122 -10.63 10.59 2.88
CA MET A 122 -10.09 11.85 2.36
C MET A 122 -11.18 12.92 2.26
N LEU A 123 -12.34 12.59 1.69
CA LEU A 123 -13.47 13.52 1.55
C LEU A 123 -14.04 13.94 2.91
N SER A 124 -13.99 13.07 3.92
CA SER A 124 -14.42 13.38 5.28
C SER A 124 -13.33 14.04 6.17
N GLY A 125 -12.13 14.29 5.64
CA GLY A 125 -11.00 14.86 6.39
C GLY A 125 -10.38 13.93 7.45
N ARG A 126 -10.74 12.65 7.44
CA ARG A 126 -10.33 11.67 8.48
C ARG A 126 -9.08 10.86 8.11
N MET A 127 -8.58 10.99 6.88
CA MET A 127 -7.46 10.18 6.39
C MET A 127 -6.15 10.42 7.15
N SER A 128 -5.90 11.65 7.61
CA SER A 128 -4.69 11.98 8.40
C SER A 128 -4.63 11.23 9.73
N ALA A 129 -5.78 11.05 10.40
CA ALA A 129 -5.87 10.26 11.62
C ALA A 129 -5.60 8.77 11.36
N GLU A 130 -6.06 8.22 10.24
CA GLU A 130 -5.76 6.83 9.86
C GLU A 130 -4.27 6.62 9.58
N VAL A 131 -3.62 7.57 8.92
CA VAL A 131 -2.17 7.52 8.68
C VAL A 131 -1.40 7.56 10.01
N ALA A 132 -1.80 8.41 10.96
CA ALA A 132 -1.19 8.47 12.28
C ALA A 132 -1.31 7.11 13.01
N ARG A 133 -2.50 6.54 13.07
CA ARG A 133 -2.74 5.22 13.69
C ARG A 133 -1.90 4.11 13.04
N ALA A 134 -1.81 4.07 11.72
CA ALA A 134 -1.03 3.06 11.03
C ALA A 134 0.48 3.16 11.35
N ARG A 135 1.00 4.36 11.57
CA ARG A 135 2.39 4.60 12.01
C ARG A 135 2.62 4.18 13.46
N GLU A 136 1.68 4.47 14.36
CA GLU A 136 1.74 4.07 15.77
C GLU A 136 1.77 2.54 15.91
N HIS A 137 0.92 1.83 15.16
CA HIS A 137 0.92 0.37 15.11
C HIS A 137 2.27 -0.20 14.68
N GLN A 138 2.90 0.40 13.69
CA GLN A 138 4.22 -0.04 13.22
C GLN A 138 5.30 0.16 14.29
N SER A 139 5.30 1.31 14.98
CA SER A 139 6.30 1.59 16.02
C SER A 139 6.12 0.67 17.25
N ALA A 140 4.89 0.34 17.63
CA ALA A 140 4.62 -0.59 18.72
C ALA A 140 5.15 -2.01 18.40
N THR A 141 4.84 -2.53 17.21
CA THR A 141 5.32 -3.84 16.77
C THR A 141 6.85 -3.93 16.66
N ALA A 142 7.51 -2.82 16.29
CA ALA A 142 8.97 -2.76 16.20
C ALA A 142 9.68 -2.72 17.57
N GLN A 143 8.98 -2.41 18.66
CA GLN A 143 9.52 -2.39 20.02
C GLN A 143 9.37 -3.73 20.75
N GLU A 144 8.52 -4.62 20.25
CA GLU A 144 8.26 -5.95 20.84
C GLU A 144 9.20 -7.05 20.29
N VAL A 145 10.05 -6.71 19.30
CA VAL A 145 11.01 -7.62 18.65
C VAL A 145 12.45 -7.25 19.01
#